data_254c82f182b22b07eeac03939ffbf79e
#
_entry.id   254c82f182b22b07eeac03939ffbf79e
#
_cell.length_a   1.000
_cell.length_b   1.000
_cell.length_c   1.000
_cell.angle_alpha   90.00
_cell.angle_beta   90.00
_cell.angle_gamma   90.00
#
_symmetry.space_group_name_H-M   'P 1'
#
loop_
_entity.id
_entity.type
_entity.pdbx_description
1 polymer ?
#
loop_
_entity_poly.entity_id
_entity_poly.type
_entity_poly.pdbx_seq_one_letter_code
_entity_poly.pdbx_strand_id
1 'polypeptide(L)'
;MGAGVAGLVAARNLVRSGSEVLAVEARDRVGGRLLNAELPDGSPIEVGGQWVGPTQHQAMTLIRELGLRTYPTHTAGRHIAEIGRSRSEFTGRLPRVNPLTLLDIAQAQLRLDRLARKVARTAPWEYKLAEALDAQTFDTWLRKHTHTADGRAFFRLITEAVFSTEPEDMSALWANFYVGAAGGLDRLISVTQGAQQDRIVGGSQTIALAMARELGNRILLNSPVTEIDWDDTGVRVRARGVTVRARRAVIAVPPPLAARIRFSPGLPGERDQLMQRMPMGRVIKVNVVYDEPFWRREGWSGQANSDQRALGTVFDNTPPKGGPGVLVGFLEGRHADTSARLTLADRRALVLEDLAGYFGPRARNAIEYIEKDWAEEEYSRGCYGAFATPGTLTRFGPALRRPIGPLHWAGTETATRWPGYIDGAAESGHRVAMEITSTLTAPVAND
;
A
#
# COMPACT_ATOMS: atom_id res chain seq x y z
N MET A 1 11.26 10.24 -11.81
CA MET A 1 12.06 9.87 -10.64
C MET A 1 11.29 8.84 -9.85
N GLY A 2 11.96 7.73 -9.50
CA GLY A 2 11.38 6.52 -8.93
C GLY A 2 10.89 5.53 -10.00
N ALA A 3 11.44 4.31 -10.00
CA ALA A 3 11.04 3.20 -10.86
C ALA A 3 10.14 2.18 -10.12
N GLY A 4 9.24 2.69 -9.26
CA GLY A 4 8.06 1.96 -8.79
C GLY A 4 6.99 1.89 -9.88
N VAL A 5 5.87 1.20 -9.62
CA VAL A 5 4.78 1.02 -10.60
C VAL A 5 4.32 2.36 -11.20
N ALA A 6 4.10 3.39 -10.38
CA ALA A 6 3.64 4.70 -10.86
C ALA A 6 4.62 5.34 -11.86
N GLY A 7 5.91 5.38 -11.51
CA GLY A 7 6.95 5.95 -12.38
C GLY A 7 7.15 5.15 -13.66
N LEU A 8 7.14 3.82 -13.57
CA LEU A 8 7.28 2.94 -14.75
C LEU A 8 6.08 3.05 -15.69
N VAL A 9 4.84 3.12 -15.17
CA VAL A 9 3.63 3.34 -16.00
C VAL A 9 3.68 4.71 -16.65
N ALA A 10 4.09 5.77 -15.92
CA ALA A 10 4.25 7.09 -16.50
C ALA A 10 5.31 7.09 -17.62
N ALA A 11 6.48 6.50 -17.39
CA ALA A 11 7.55 6.41 -18.37
C ALA A 11 7.12 5.64 -19.62
N ARG A 12 6.47 4.47 -19.45
CA ARG A 12 5.96 3.62 -20.53
C ARG A 12 4.96 4.37 -21.43
N ASN A 13 4.03 5.10 -20.82
CA ASN A 13 3.03 5.86 -21.56
C ASN A 13 3.63 7.06 -22.30
N LEU A 14 4.56 7.78 -21.69
CA LEU A 14 5.25 8.88 -22.32
C LEU A 14 6.11 8.41 -23.50
N VAL A 15 6.81 7.28 -23.37
CA VAL A 15 7.54 6.66 -24.50
C VAL A 15 6.57 6.28 -25.63
N ARG A 16 5.42 5.68 -25.32
CA ARG A 16 4.39 5.32 -26.30
C ARG A 16 3.77 6.54 -27.00
N SER A 17 3.75 7.69 -26.33
CA SER A 17 3.33 8.96 -26.96
C SER A 17 4.45 9.69 -27.72
N GLY A 18 5.61 9.05 -27.91
CA GLY A 18 6.73 9.60 -28.68
C GLY A 18 7.66 10.52 -27.89
N SER A 19 7.53 10.59 -26.57
CA SER A 19 8.42 11.40 -25.74
C SER A 19 9.73 10.68 -25.46
N GLU A 20 10.84 11.43 -25.41
CA GLU A 20 12.11 10.94 -24.87
C GLU A 20 12.03 10.94 -23.33
N VAL A 21 12.35 9.80 -22.71
CA VAL A 21 12.17 9.59 -21.28
C VAL A 21 13.39 8.94 -20.65
N LEU A 22 13.78 9.42 -19.47
CA LEU A 22 14.73 8.77 -18.59
C LEU A 22 14.11 8.59 -17.20
N ALA A 23 14.00 7.35 -16.73
CA ALA A 23 13.60 7.02 -15.36
C ALA A 23 14.84 6.91 -14.47
N VAL A 24 14.87 7.65 -13.37
CA VAL A 24 15.99 7.65 -12.42
C VAL A 24 15.50 6.99 -11.12
N GLU A 25 16.15 5.89 -10.72
CA GLU A 25 15.82 5.10 -9.55
C GLU A 25 16.99 5.11 -8.55
N ALA A 26 16.65 5.29 -7.29
CA ALA A 26 17.64 5.36 -6.21
C ALA A 26 18.29 4.01 -5.90
N ARG A 27 17.51 2.91 -6.03
CA ARG A 27 17.95 1.53 -5.75
C ARG A 27 18.67 0.90 -6.95
N ASP A 28 19.26 -0.23 -6.68
CA ASP A 28 19.80 -1.17 -7.68
C ASP A 28 18.71 -1.99 -8.41
N ARG A 29 17.43 -1.75 -8.08
CA ARG A 29 16.28 -2.51 -8.56
C ARG A 29 15.06 -1.64 -8.87
N VAL A 30 14.20 -2.12 -9.73
CA VAL A 30 12.88 -1.57 -9.98
C VAL A 30 11.82 -2.18 -9.06
N GLY A 31 10.62 -1.58 -9.01
CA GLY A 31 9.45 -2.10 -8.32
C GLY A 31 9.03 -1.28 -7.10
N GLY A 32 9.95 -0.51 -6.52
CA GLY A 32 9.64 0.29 -5.32
C GLY A 32 9.17 -0.59 -4.16
N ARG A 33 7.89 -0.48 -3.80
CA ARG A 33 7.23 -1.28 -2.73
C ARG A 33 6.79 -2.68 -3.17
N LEU A 34 7.01 -3.06 -4.42
CA LEU A 34 6.93 -4.45 -4.89
C LEU A 34 8.32 -5.06 -4.85
N LEU A 35 8.46 -6.13 -4.10
CA LEU A 35 9.73 -6.84 -3.92
C LEU A 35 9.46 -8.31 -3.69
N ASN A 36 10.18 -9.15 -4.41
CA ASN A 36 10.24 -10.59 -4.19
C ASN A 36 11.51 -10.96 -3.42
N ALA A 37 11.43 -12.02 -2.64
CA ALA A 37 12.54 -12.82 -2.15
C ALA A 37 12.44 -14.23 -2.75
N GLU A 38 13.39 -15.09 -2.47
CA GLU A 38 13.40 -16.48 -2.91
C GLU A 38 13.16 -17.42 -1.73
N LEU A 39 12.34 -18.45 -1.95
CA LEU A 39 12.17 -19.57 -1.03
C LEU A 39 13.32 -20.57 -1.17
N PRO A 40 13.49 -21.54 -0.24
CA PRO A 40 14.57 -22.54 -0.32
C PRO A 40 14.61 -23.35 -1.61
N ASP A 41 13.47 -23.52 -2.27
CA ASP A 41 13.35 -24.21 -3.56
C ASP A 41 13.59 -23.29 -4.78
N GLY A 42 14.00 -22.04 -4.54
CA GLY A 42 14.22 -21.01 -5.58
C GLY A 42 12.93 -20.35 -6.10
N SER A 43 11.75 -20.73 -5.60
CA SER A 43 10.51 -20.10 -6.02
C SER A 43 10.37 -18.70 -5.42
N PRO A 44 9.79 -17.71 -6.15
CA PRO A 44 9.64 -16.36 -5.66
C PRO A 44 8.52 -16.24 -4.63
N ILE A 45 8.76 -15.43 -3.59
CA ILE A 45 7.78 -15.04 -2.58
C ILE A 45 7.81 -13.53 -2.38
N GLU A 46 6.65 -12.92 -2.23
CA GLU A 46 6.56 -11.47 -2.04
C GLU A 46 6.87 -11.06 -0.60
N VAL A 47 7.86 -10.18 -0.43
CA VAL A 47 8.14 -9.46 0.82
C VAL A 47 7.62 -8.03 0.79
N GLY A 48 7.08 -7.59 -0.35
CA GLY A 48 6.35 -6.33 -0.55
C GLY A 48 4.86 -6.54 -0.79
N GLY A 49 4.21 -5.57 -1.46
CA GLY A 49 2.82 -5.68 -1.91
C GLY A 49 2.63 -6.88 -2.82
N GLN A 50 1.52 -7.63 -2.69
CA GLN A 50 1.37 -8.90 -3.39
C GLN A 50 0.01 -9.10 -4.07
N TRP A 51 -1.06 -8.52 -3.53
CA TRP A 51 -2.42 -8.83 -3.96
C TRP A 51 -2.97 -7.84 -4.99
N VAL A 52 -3.88 -8.37 -5.79
CA VAL A 52 -4.77 -7.61 -6.67
C VAL A 52 -6.19 -8.16 -6.55
N GLY A 53 -7.17 -7.31 -6.88
CA GLY A 53 -8.58 -7.68 -6.80
C GLY A 53 -9.36 -7.30 -8.06
N PRO A 54 -10.56 -7.86 -8.26
CA PRO A 54 -11.32 -7.75 -9.51
C PRO A 54 -11.76 -6.31 -9.84
N THR A 55 -11.82 -5.42 -8.85
CA THR A 55 -12.19 -4.01 -9.05
C THR A 55 -10.99 -3.07 -9.19
N GLN A 56 -9.78 -3.61 -9.17
CA GLN A 56 -8.52 -2.91 -9.42
C GLN A 56 -8.21 -2.93 -10.93
N HIS A 57 -8.97 -2.13 -11.68
CA HIS A 57 -9.01 -2.22 -13.14
C HIS A 57 -7.69 -1.83 -13.81
N GLN A 58 -6.95 -0.86 -13.26
CA GLN A 58 -5.66 -0.43 -13.82
C GLN A 58 -4.61 -1.53 -13.65
N ALA A 59 -4.53 -2.11 -12.44
CA ALA A 59 -3.63 -3.22 -12.16
C ALA A 59 -3.94 -4.45 -13.02
N MET A 60 -5.22 -4.85 -13.09
CA MET A 60 -5.65 -6.01 -13.89
C MET A 60 -5.43 -5.80 -15.39
N THR A 61 -5.59 -4.58 -15.90
CA THR A 61 -5.29 -4.25 -17.29
C THR A 61 -3.79 -4.32 -17.55
N LEU A 62 -2.98 -3.73 -16.66
CA LEU A 62 -1.52 -3.76 -16.75
C LEU A 62 -0.98 -5.20 -16.72
N ILE A 63 -1.49 -6.06 -15.83
CA ILE A 63 -1.13 -7.48 -15.75
C ILE A 63 -1.39 -8.20 -17.09
N ARG A 64 -2.55 -7.96 -17.70
CA ARG A 64 -2.90 -8.56 -19.01
C ARG A 64 -2.01 -8.04 -20.14
N GLU A 65 -1.78 -6.73 -20.19
CA GLU A 65 -0.90 -6.12 -21.20
C GLU A 65 0.53 -6.63 -21.15
N LEU A 66 1.02 -6.94 -19.94
CA LEU A 66 2.36 -7.48 -19.71
C LEU A 66 2.44 -9.02 -19.90
N GLY A 67 1.33 -9.66 -20.28
CA GLY A 67 1.26 -11.12 -20.45
C GLY A 67 1.41 -11.91 -19.15
N LEU A 68 1.20 -11.28 -17.99
CA LEU A 68 1.28 -11.92 -16.68
C LEU A 68 -0.02 -12.63 -16.32
N ARG A 69 0.04 -13.58 -15.39
CA ARG A 69 -1.11 -14.37 -14.94
C ARG A 69 -1.28 -14.23 -13.44
N THR A 70 -2.52 -14.32 -13.00
CA THR A 70 -2.88 -14.36 -11.57
C THR A 70 -3.37 -15.75 -11.16
N TYR A 71 -3.40 -15.98 -9.85
CA TYR A 71 -4.01 -17.15 -9.23
C TYR A 71 -4.68 -16.74 -7.92
N PRO A 72 -5.76 -17.43 -7.50
CA PRO A 72 -6.51 -17.04 -6.31
C PRO A 72 -5.72 -17.31 -5.02
N THR A 73 -5.90 -16.43 -4.04
CA THR A 73 -5.47 -16.65 -2.66
C THR A 73 -6.22 -17.84 -2.07
N HIS A 74 -5.52 -18.72 -1.36
CA HIS A 74 -6.14 -19.88 -0.73
C HIS A 74 -7.10 -19.47 0.38
N THR A 75 -8.33 -20.00 0.36
CA THR A 75 -9.39 -19.69 1.34
C THR A 75 -10.14 -20.91 1.85
N ALA A 76 -9.82 -22.10 1.32
CA ALA A 76 -10.51 -23.32 1.74
C ALA A 76 -10.15 -23.71 3.17
N GLY A 77 -11.16 -24.05 3.97
CA GLY A 77 -10.99 -24.42 5.37
C GLY A 77 -11.59 -23.39 6.34
N ARG A 78 -11.34 -23.62 7.63
CA ARG A 78 -11.79 -22.72 8.70
C ARG A 78 -10.82 -21.55 8.86
N HIS A 79 -11.36 -20.36 9.12
CA HIS A 79 -10.62 -19.17 9.52
C HIS A 79 -10.62 -19.04 11.05
N ILE A 80 -9.66 -18.29 11.58
CA ILE A 80 -9.56 -17.97 13.00
C ILE A 80 -9.74 -16.45 13.18
N ALA A 81 -10.55 -16.06 14.15
CA ALA A 81 -10.63 -14.67 14.63
C ALA A 81 -10.55 -14.64 16.15
N GLU A 82 -9.63 -13.84 16.67
CA GLU A 82 -9.53 -13.48 18.08
C GLU A 82 -9.86 -11.99 18.19
N ILE A 83 -11.04 -11.65 18.70
CA ILE A 83 -11.51 -10.28 18.85
C ILE A 83 -11.97 -10.06 20.29
N GLY A 84 -11.35 -9.11 20.96
CA GLY A 84 -11.56 -8.92 22.39
C GLY A 84 -11.17 -10.16 23.17
N ARG A 85 -12.12 -10.72 23.93
CA ARG A 85 -11.89 -11.96 24.71
C ARG A 85 -12.34 -13.22 24.03
N SER A 86 -12.82 -13.11 22.80
CA SER A 86 -13.46 -14.22 22.09
C SER A 86 -12.55 -14.76 20.99
N ARG A 87 -12.31 -16.08 21.02
CA ARG A 87 -11.75 -16.83 19.88
C ARG A 87 -12.87 -17.53 19.15
N SER A 88 -12.95 -17.36 17.86
CA SER A 88 -13.91 -18.03 17.01
C SER A 88 -13.25 -18.70 15.81
N GLU A 89 -13.77 -19.88 15.47
CA GLU A 89 -13.44 -20.61 14.27
C GLU A 89 -14.68 -20.60 13.37
N PHE A 90 -14.51 -20.20 12.11
CA PHE A 90 -15.65 -20.02 11.23
C PHE A 90 -15.28 -20.32 9.77
N THR A 91 -16.30 -20.60 8.98
CA THR A 91 -16.23 -20.69 7.52
C THR A 91 -17.03 -19.53 6.93
N GLY A 92 -16.58 -18.99 5.82
CA GLY A 92 -17.24 -17.85 5.19
C GLY A 92 -16.69 -16.49 5.63
N ARG A 93 -17.53 -15.44 5.63
CA ARG A 93 -17.05 -14.05 5.74
C ARG A 93 -17.03 -13.48 7.16
N LEU A 94 -17.89 -13.94 8.04
CA LEU A 94 -18.10 -13.31 9.35
C LEU A 94 -17.68 -14.23 10.49
N PRO A 95 -16.85 -13.76 11.42
CA PRO A 95 -16.54 -14.49 12.63
C PRO A 95 -17.79 -14.62 13.51
N ARG A 96 -17.82 -15.67 14.34
CA ARG A 96 -18.83 -15.84 15.35
C ARG A 96 -18.51 -14.97 16.56
N VAL A 97 -19.15 -13.81 16.65
CA VAL A 97 -19.03 -12.86 17.77
C VAL A 97 -20.41 -12.70 18.43
N ASN A 98 -20.42 -12.08 19.60
CA ASN A 98 -21.68 -11.74 20.28
C ASN A 98 -22.62 -10.96 19.32
N PRO A 99 -23.93 -11.29 19.27
CA PRO A 99 -24.91 -10.61 18.41
C PRO A 99 -24.93 -9.07 18.57
N LEU A 100 -24.76 -8.55 19.77
CA LEU A 100 -24.67 -7.11 20.02
C LEU A 100 -23.43 -6.49 19.39
N THR A 101 -22.29 -7.17 19.47
CA THR A 101 -21.06 -6.76 18.80
C THR A 101 -21.23 -6.79 17.29
N LEU A 102 -21.88 -7.83 16.73
CA LEU A 102 -22.13 -7.92 15.30
C LEU A 102 -23.03 -6.78 14.80
N LEU A 103 -24.09 -6.44 15.55
CA LEU A 103 -24.96 -5.31 15.22
C LEU A 103 -24.20 -3.98 15.31
N ASP A 104 -23.34 -3.82 16.28
CA ASP A 104 -22.52 -2.62 16.46
C ASP A 104 -21.52 -2.45 15.29
N ILE A 105 -20.82 -3.50 14.92
CA ILE A 105 -19.92 -3.50 13.75
C ILE A 105 -20.72 -3.16 12.48
N ALA A 106 -21.84 -3.85 12.25
CA ALA A 106 -22.63 -3.66 11.04
C ALA A 106 -23.16 -2.21 10.91
N GLN A 107 -23.68 -1.62 12.00
CA GLN A 107 -24.19 -0.25 11.95
C GLN A 107 -23.06 0.78 11.75
N ALA A 108 -21.89 0.58 12.39
CA ALA A 108 -20.74 1.48 12.22
C ALA A 108 -20.18 1.39 10.79
N GLN A 109 -20.07 0.18 10.23
CA GLN A 109 -19.67 -0.03 8.84
C GLN A 109 -20.64 0.63 7.85
N LEU A 110 -21.95 0.44 8.04
CA LEU A 110 -22.96 1.10 7.19
C LEU A 110 -22.86 2.62 7.24
N ARG A 111 -22.56 3.20 8.39
CA ARG A 111 -22.31 4.65 8.52
C ARG A 111 -21.05 5.08 7.78
N LEU A 112 -19.95 4.34 7.98
CA LEU A 112 -18.68 4.59 7.29
C LEU A 112 -18.86 4.53 5.76
N ASP A 113 -19.47 3.47 5.24
CA ASP A 113 -19.70 3.30 3.81
C ASP A 113 -20.64 4.36 3.22
N ARG A 114 -21.68 4.77 3.96
CA ARG A 114 -22.57 5.85 3.52
C ARG A 114 -21.85 7.20 3.45
N LEU A 115 -20.98 7.47 4.42
CA LEU A 115 -20.20 8.69 4.46
C LEU A 115 -19.13 8.69 3.36
N ALA A 116 -18.41 7.59 3.23
CA ALA A 116 -17.36 7.38 2.22
C ALA A 116 -17.89 7.58 0.77
N ARG A 117 -19.13 7.14 0.49
CA ARG A 117 -19.76 7.38 -0.83
C ARG A 117 -20.06 8.85 -1.12
N LYS A 118 -20.16 9.70 -0.10
CA LYS A 118 -20.42 11.14 -0.25
C LYS A 118 -19.15 11.97 -0.40
N VAL A 119 -18.02 11.43 0.03
CA VAL A 119 -16.71 12.10 -0.11
C VAL A 119 -16.23 11.93 -1.55
N ALA A 120 -16.03 13.05 -2.24
CA ALA A 120 -15.58 13.04 -3.63
C ALA A 120 -14.14 12.49 -3.73
N ARG A 121 -13.90 11.53 -4.64
CA ARG A 121 -12.60 10.90 -4.81
C ARG A 121 -11.53 11.83 -5.39
N THR A 122 -11.96 12.77 -6.21
CA THR A 122 -11.07 13.75 -6.85
C THR A 122 -10.72 14.92 -5.94
N ALA A 123 -11.65 15.32 -5.05
CA ALA A 123 -11.52 16.46 -4.17
C ALA A 123 -12.19 16.20 -2.80
N PRO A 124 -11.64 15.29 -1.97
CA PRO A 124 -12.26 14.95 -0.68
C PRO A 124 -12.39 16.16 0.26
N TRP A 125 -11.55 17.17 0.09
CA TRP A 125 -11.55 18.42 0.85
C TRP A 125 -12.74 19.36 0.52
N GLU A 126 -13.45 19.14 -0.59
CA GLU A 126 -14.63 19.92 -0.98
C GLU A 126 -15.93 19.36 -0.39
N TYR A 127 -15.88 18.24 0.31
CA TYR A 127 -17.07 17.70 0.95
C TYR A 127 -17.55 18.64 2.05
N LYS A 128 -18.86 18.90 2.10
CA LYS A 128 -19.47 19.88 3.03
C LYS A 128 -19.14 19.73 4.52
N LEU A 129 -18.74 18.51 4.95
CA LEU A 129 -18.29 18.20 6.31
C LEU A 129 -16.80 17.88 6.36
N ALA A 130 -16.03 18.22 5.32
CA ALA A 130 -14.62 17.89 5.24
C ALA A 130 -13.85 18.45 6.44
N GLU A 131 -14.05 19.71 6.81
CA GLU A 131 -13.37 20.34 7.95
C GLU A 131 -13.63 19.59 9.25
N ALA A 132 -14.87 19.23 9.55
CA ALA A 132 -15.24 18.51 10.76
C ALA A 132 -14.67 17.08 10.79
N LEU A 133 -14.55 16.43 9.64
CA LEU A 133 -13.96 15.10 9.52
C LEU A 133 -12.43 15.15 9.58
N ASP A 134 -11.83 16.15 8.95
CA ASP A 134 -10.37 16.28 8.92
C ASP A 134 -9.79 16.80 10.24
N ALA A 135 -10.58 17.56 11.01
CA ALA A 135 -10.18 18.07 12.32
C ALA A 135 -10.12 16.99 13.43
N GLN A 136 -10.59 15.76 13.15
CA GLN A 136 -10.60 14.68 14.13
C GLN A 136 -9.86 13.44 13.61
N THR A 137 -9.37 12.63 14.54
CA THR A 137 -8.77 11.33 14.21
C THR A 137 -9.85 10.31 13.83
N PHE A 138 -9.46 9.26 13.12
CA PHE A 138 -10.37 8.16 12.83
C PHE A 138 -10.83 7.44 14.12
N ASP A 139 -9.95 7.33 15.13
CA ASP A 139 -10.34 6.81 16.46
C ASP A 139 -11.46 7.64 17.11
N THR A 140 -11.36 8.99 17.06
CA THR A 140 -12.43 9.86 17.58
C THR A 140 -13.75 9.62 16.86
N TRP A 141 -13.71 9.41 15.55
CA TRP A 141 -14.89 9.06 14.75
C TRP A 141 -15.43 7.67 15.14
N LEU A 142 -14.57 6.66 15.27
CA LEU A 142 -14.94 5.31 15.66
C LEU A 142 -15.60 5.30 17.06
N ARG A 143 -15.03 5.96 18.05
CA ARG A 143 -15.61 6.04 19.42
C ARG A 143 -17.01 6.60 19.45
N LYS A 144 -17.34 7.51 18.54
CA LYS A 144 -18.70 8.07 18.42
C LYS A 144 -19.70 7.10 17.77
N HIS A 145 -19.22 6.12 17.03
CA HIS A 145 -20.05 5.27 16.17
C HIS A 145 -19.95 3.78 16.51
N THR A 146 -19.10 3.39 17.45
CA THR A 146 -19.01 2.04 18.01
C THR A 146 -19.29 2.07 19.50
N HIS A 147 -20.11 1.14 19.97
CA HIS A 147 -20.62 1.15 21.34
C HIS A 147 -20.05 0.01 22.19
N THR A 148 -19.56 -1.06 21.56
CA THR A 148 -18.96 -2.22 22.22
C THR A 148 -17.43 -2.15 22.20
N ALA A 149 -16.77 -2.75 23.21
CA ALA A 149 -15.32 -2.84 23.24
C ALA A 149 -14.79 -3.68 22.05
N ASP A 150 -15.44 -4.82 21.77
CA ASP A 150 -15.06 -5.72 20.67
C ASP A 150 -15.29 -5.07 19.28
N GLY A 151 -16.34 -4.23 19.14
CA GLY A 151 -16.57 -3.44 17.92
C GLY A 151 -15.43 -2.45 17.68
N ARG A 152 -14.96 -1.79 18.72
CA ARG A 152 -13.77 -0.90 18.62
C ARG A 152 -12.50 -1.67 18.29
N ALA A 153 -12.27 -2.82 18.95
CA ALA A 153 -11.13 -3.69 18.68
C ALA A 153 -11.12 -4.17 17.22
N PHE A 154 -12.28 -4.57 16.69
CA PHE A 154 -12.44 -4.96 15.29
C PHE A 154 -12.03 -3.83 14.30
N PHE A 155 -12.52 -2.59 14.52
CA PHE A 155 -12.16 -1.49 13.63
C PHE A 155 -10.71 -1.04 13.78
N ARG A 156 -10.11 -1.18 14.98
CA ARG A 156 -8.68 -0.96 15.18
C ARG A 156 -7.87 -1.95 14.37
N LEU A 157 -8.13 -3.26 14.51
CA LEU A 157 -7.47 -4.31 13.76
C LEU A 157 -7.58 -4.08 12.25
N ILE A 158 -8.76 -3.71 11.75
CA ILE A 158 -8.93 -3.35 10.33
C ILE A 158 -8.09 -2.14 9.94
N THR A 159 -8.00 -1.13 10.80
CA THR A 159 -7.22 0.08 10.51
C THR A 159 -5.74 -0.27 10.40
N GLU A 160 -5.22 -1.05 11.34
CA GLU A 160 -3.85 -1.56 11.30
C GLU A 160 -3.61 -2.37 10.03
N ALA A 161 -4.48 -3.35 9.72
CA ALA A 161 -4.34 -4.22 8.56
C ALA A 161 -4.47 -3.52 7.20
N VAL A 162 -5.21 -2.43 7.09
CA VAL A 162 -5.44 -1.71 5.83
C VAL A 162 -4.47 -0.56 5.63
N PHE A 163 -4.09 0.13 6.70
CA PHE A 163 -3.30 1.37 6.63
C PHE A 163 -1.92 1.24 7.26
N SER A 164 -1.64 0.16 7.98
CA SER A 164 -0.42 -0.04 8.77
C SER A 164 -0.15 1.13 9.74
N THR A 165 -1.22 1.65 10.35
CA THR A 165 -1.17 2.74 11.32
C THR A 165 -2.31 2.63 12.31
N GLU A 166 -2.20 3.36 13.42
CA GLU A 166 -3.25 3.44 14.42
C GLU A 166 -4.38 4.39 13.97
N PRO A 167 -5.64 4.12 14.36
CA PRO A 167 -6.74 5.04 14.05
C PRO A 167 -6.60 6.41 14.72
N GLU A 168 -5.79 6.53 15.78
CA GLU A 168 -5.44 7.78 16.47
C GLU A 168 -4.56 8.72 15.61
N ASP A 169 -3.78 8.17 14.69
CA ASP A 169 -2.81 8.95 13.90
C ASP A 169 -3.40 9.49 12.59
N MET A 170 -4.49 8.89 12.14
CA MET A 170 -5.07 9.14 10.83
C MET A 170 -6.29 10.05 10.87
N SER A 171 -6.41 10.98 9.90
CA SER A 171 -7.61 11.80 9.70
C SER A 171 -8.84 10.93 9.39
N ALA A 172 -9.99 11.25 10.02
CA ALA A 172 -11.27 10.62 9.67
C ALA A 172 -11.71 10.94 8.23
N LEU A 173 -11.33 12.09 7.68
CA LEU A 173 -11.56 12.40 6.27
C LEU A 173 -10.75 11.50 5.34
N TRP A 174 -9.47 11.27 5.66
CA TRP A 174 -8.63 10.35 4.90
C TRP A 174 -9.18 8.93 4.90
N ALA A 175 -9.58 8.41 6.07
CA ALA A 175 -10.20 7.08 6.17
C ALA A 175 -11.45 6.95 5.28
N ASN A 176 -12.34 7.94 5.32
CA ASN A 176 -13.55 7.96 4.51
C ASN A 176 -13.26 8.07 3.01
N PHE A 177 -12.31 8.92 2.62
CA PHE A 177 -11.84 9.01 1.23
C PHE A 177 -11.31 7.65 0.74
N TYR A 178 -10.45 7.02 1.52
CA TYR A 178 -9.81 5.75 1.16
C TYR A 178 -10.83 4.62 1.00
N VAL A 179 -11.75 4.47 1.96
CA VAL A 179 -12.85 3.50 1.89
C VAL A 179 -13.72 3.75 0.65
N GLY A 180 -14.07 5.01 0.37
CA GLY A 180 -14.83 5.40 -0.81
C GLY A 180 -14.08 5.15 -2.12
N ALA A 181 -12.77 5.40 -2.15
CA ALA A 181 -11.91 5.19 -3.31
C ALA A 181 -11.74 3.70 -3.67
N ALA A 182 -11.84 2.80 -2.69
CA ALA A 182 -11.86 1.35 -2.89
C ALA A 182 -13.26 0.80 -3.23
N GLY A 183 -14.31 1.60 -2.98
CA GLY A 183 -15.71 1.21 -3.21
C GLY A 183 -16.39 0.52 -2.04
N GLY A 184 -15.88 0.72 -0.81
CA GLY A 184 -16.44 0.25 0.45
C GLY A 184 -15.46 -0.56 1.28
N LEU A 185 -15.76 -0.67 2.58
CA LEU A 185 -14.89 -1.36 3.53
C LEU A 185 -14.75 -2.85 3.21
N ASP A 186 -15.85 -3.52 2.84
CA ASP A 186 -15.82 -4.95 2.50
C ASP A 186 -14.79 -5.28 1.41
N ARG A 187 -14.64 -4.40 0.42
CA ARG A 187 -13.66 -4.60 -0.66
C ARG A 187 -12.22 -4.50 -0.18
N LEU A 188 -11.97 -3.69 0.83
CA LEU A 188 -10.64 -3.53 1.41
C LEU A 188 -10.21 -4.75 2.22
N ILE A 189 -11.14 -5.40 2.93
CA ILE A 189 -10.84 -6.46 3.90
C ILE A 189 -11.15 -7.88 3.42
N SER A 190 -11.83 -8.03 2.28
CA SER A 190 -12.22 -9.36 1.79
C SER A 190 -11.17 -9.97 0.88
N VAL A 191 -11.01 -11.29 1.00
CA VAL A 191 -10.26 -12.08 0.01
C VAL A 191 -11.15 -12.33 -1.20
N THR A 192 -12.31 -12.96 -1.05
CA THR A 192 -13.24 -13.21 -2.16
C THR A 192 -13.93 -11.91 -2.59
N GLN A 193 -13.82 -11.54 -3.86
CA GLN A 193 -14.35 -10.30 -4.46
C GLN A 193 -13.77 -9.03 -3.82
N GLY A 194 -12.63 -9.13 -3.13
CA GLY A 194 -11.95 -8.07 -2.42
C GLY A 194 -10.54 -7.81 -2.93
N ALA A 195 -9.82 -6.98 -2.18
CA ALA A 195 -8.49 -6.51 -2.54
C ALA A 195 -7.41 -7.60 -2.48
N GLN A 196 -7.63 -8.67 -1.71
CA GLN A 196 -6.67 -9.77 -1.50
C GLN A 196 -7.04 -11.03 -2.31
N GLN A 197 -7.88 -10.90 -3.37
CA GLN A 197 -8.40 -12.06 -4.09
C GLN A 197 -7.32 -12.84 -4.83
N ASP A 198 -6.47 -12.15 -5.58
CA ASP A 198 -5.54 -12.79 -6.49
C ASP A 198 -4.09 -12.39 -6.19
N ARG A 199 -3.18 -13.33 -6.43
CA ARG A 199 -1.74 -13.15 -6.44
C ARG A 199 -1.19 -13.30 -7.87
N ILE A 200 0.01 -12.81 -8.10
CA ILE A 200 0.64 -12.81 -9.42
C ILE A 200 1.63 -13.97 -9.52
N VAL A 201 1.53 -14.77 -10.59
CA VAL A 201 2.46 -15.86 -10.87
C VAL A 201 3.86 -15.29 -11.07
N GLY A 202 4.83 -15.77 -10.28
CA GLY A 202 6.19 -15.24 -10.27
C GLY A 202 6.39 -14.04 -9.33
N GLY A 203 5.36 -13.70 -8.53
CA GLY A 203 5.36 -12.59 -7.57
C GLY A 203 5.08 -11.23 -8.21
N SER A 204 4.62 -10.30 -7.40
CA SER A 204 4.12 -8.99 -7.86
C SER A 204 5.20 -8.09 -8.48
N GLN A 205 6.47 -8.25 -8.10
CA GLN A 205 7.57 -7.49 -8.69
C GLN A 205 7.72 -7.74 -10.21
N THR A 206 7.21 -8.86 -10.72
CA THR A 206 7.21 -9.18 -12.16
C THR A 206 6.53 -8.10 -13.00
N ILE A 207 5.56 -7.37 -12.46
CA ILE A 207 4.95 -6.20 -13.11
C ILE A 207 6.02 -5.16 -13.44
N ALA A 208 6.81 -4.78 -12.45
CA ALA A 208 7.86 -3.78 -12.62
C ALA A 208 8.99 -4.28 -13.50
N LEU A 209 9.39 -5.54 -13.35
CA LEU A 209 10.44 -6.17 -14.16
C LEU A 209 10.03 -6.27 -15.64
N ALA A 210 8.77 -6.55 -15.93
CA ALA A 210 8.27 -6.59 -17.31
C ALA A 210 8.28 -5.20 -17.96
N MET A 211 7.79 -4.17 -17.26
CA MET A 211 7.86 -2.79 -17.74
C MET A 211 9.30 -2.30 -17.91
N ALA A 212 10.19 -2.69 -17.00
CA ALA A 212 11.61 -2.33 -17.11
C ALA A 212 12.26 -2.95 -18.35
N ARG A 213 11.91 -4.18 -18.70
CA ARG A 213 12.38 -4.80 -19.96
C ARG A 213 11.88 -4.04 -21.21
N GLU A 214 10.64 -3.56 -21.24
CA GLU A 214 10.13 -2.72 -22.32
C GLU A 214 10.88 -1.36 -22.41
N LEU A 215 11.21 -0.77 -21.27
CA LEU A 215 11.89 0.52 -21.21
C LEU A 215 13.40 0.42 -21.51
N GLY A 216 14.02 -0.73 -21.28
CA GLY A 216 15.42 -0.99 -21.58
C GLY A 216 16.38 0.01 -20.92
N ASN A 217 17.27 0.60 -21.71
CA ASN A 217 18.30 1.57 -21.26
C ASN A 217 17.76 2.94 -20.79
N ARG A 218 16.44 3.12 -20.80
CA ARG A 218 15.79 4.34 -20.27
C ARG A 218 15.64 4.32 -18.74
N ILE A 219 16.21 3.36 -18.04
CA ILE A 219 16.18 3.29 -16.58
C ILE A 219 17.60 3.37 -16.05
N LEU A 220 17.85 4.37 -15.20
CA LEU A 220 19.11 4.55 -14.50
C LEU A 220 18.92 4.14 -13.04
N LEU A 221 19.51 3.03 -12.64
CA LEU A 221 19.51 2.51 -11.26
C LEU A 221 20.65 3.14 -10.45
N ASN A 222 20.66 2.89 -9.11
CA ASN A 222 21.68 3.36 -8.16
C ASN A 222 21.91 4.88 -8.19
N SER A 223 20.86 5.64 -8.55
CA SER A 223 20.93 7.06 -8.82
C SER A 223 19.93 7.87 -7.95
N PRO A 224 20.14 7.92 -6.63
CA PRO A 224 19.29 8.71 -5.74
C PRO A 224 19.35 10.19 -6.13
N VAL A 225 18.17 10.76 -6.39
CA VAL A 225 18.01 12.18 -6.67
C VAL A 225 18.10 12.97 -5.36
N THR A 226 18.97 13.94 -5.31
CA THR A 226 19.19 14.78 -4.14
C THR A 226 18.71 16.21 -4.33
N GLU A 227 18.68 16.69 -5.59
CA GLU A 227 18.36 18.07 -5.90
C GLU A 227 17.66 18.22 -7.25
N ILE A 228 16.73 19.17 -7.32
CA ILE A 228 16.03 19.58 -8.54
C ILE A 228 16.02 21.10 -8.62
N ASP A 229 16.74 21.63 -9.60
CA ASP A 229 16.58 23.03 -10.03
C ASP A 229 15.47 23.06 -11.09
N TRP A 230 14.58 24.05 -11.02
CA TRP A 230 13.49 24.17 -11.96
C TRP A 230 13.08 25.61 -12.23
N ASP A 231 12.56 25.87 -13.42
CA ASP A 231 11.98 27.13 -13.86
C ASP A 231 10.89 26.83 -14.91
N ASP A 232 10.33 27.88 -15.52
CA ASP A 232 9.29 27.72 -16.54
C ASP A 232 9.80 27.01 -17.83
N THR A 233 11.10 26.95 -18.06
CA THR A 233 11.70 26.31 -19.23
C THR A 233 11.93 24.80 -19.03
N GLY A 234 12.11 24.35 -17.79
CA GLY A 234 12.34 22.93 -17.51
C GLY A 234 12.96 22.66 -16.15
N VAL A 235 13.63 21.52 -16.08
CA VAL A 235 14.24 21.00 -14.86
C VAL A 235 15.67 20.55 -15.08
N ARG A 236 16.48 20.71 -14.03
CA ARG A 236 17.79 20.05 -13.89
C ARG A 236 17.75 19.16 -12.65
N VAL A 237 17.81 17.87 -12.86
CA VAL A 237 17.76 16.85 -11.81
C VAL A 237 19.18 16.38 -11.52
N ARG A 238 19.65 16.51 -10.27
CA ARG A 238 20.94 15.98 -9.82
C ARG A 238 20.73 14.68 -9.06
N ALA A 239 21.36 13.64 -9.55
CA ALA A 239 21.42 12.34 -8.92
C ALA A 239 22.88 11.89 -8.76
N ARG A 240 23.11 10.83 -7.99
CA ARG A 240 24.48 10.32 -7.81
C ARG A 240 25.14 10.05 -9.16
N GLY A 241 26.24 10.72 -9.45
CA GLY A 241 27.04 10.52 -10.66
C GLY A 241 26.44 11.07 -11.96
N VAL A 242 25.24 11.68 -11.94
CA VAL A 242 24.60 12.18 -13.15
C VAL A 242 23.78 13.44 -12.92
N THR A 243 23.74 14.30 -13.94
CA THR A 243 22.82 15.44 -14.01
C THR A 243 21.97 15.29 -15.27
N VAL A 244 20.67 15.32 -15.12
CA VAL A 244 19.69 15.19 -16.22
C VAL A 244 18.97 16.52 -16.40
N ARG A 245 18.81 16.96 -17.66
CA ARG A 245 17.97 18.11 -18.03
C ARG A 245 16.76 17.61 -18.80
N ALA A 246 15.59 18.12 -18.46
CA ALA A 246 14.34 17.76 -19.12
C ALA A 246 13.34 18.91 -19.12
N ARG A 247 12.39 18.89 -20.04
CA ARG A 247 11.30 19.87 -20.07
C ARG A 247 10.31 19.69 -18.90
N ARG A 248 10.14 18.46 -18.43
CA ARG A 248 9.21 18.10 -17.34
C ARG A 248 9.83 17.01 -16.47
N ALA A 249 9.43 16.99 -15.20
CA ALA A 249 9.81 15.92 -14.28
C ALA A 249 8.59 15.31 -13.58
N VAL A 250 8.54 13.99 -13.53
CA VAL A 250 7.57 13.23 -12.72
C VAL A 250 8.23 12.80 -11.42
N ILE A 251 7.71 13.27 -10.29
CA ILE A 251 8.11 12.86 -8.94
C ILE A 251 7.16 11.73 -8.52
N ALA A 252 7.65 10.47 -8.64
CA ALA A 252 6.90 9.25 -8.37
C ALA A 252 7.41 8.52 -7.12
N VAL A 253 7.71 9.30 -6.09
CA VAL A 253 8.15 8.83 -4.76
C VAL A 253 7.15 9.27 -3.69
N PRO A 254 7.04 8.56 -2.56
CA PRO A 254 6.14 8.92 -1.47
C PRO A 254 6.36 10.37 -0.97
N PRO A 255 5.31 11.07 -0.51
CA PRO A 255 5.41 12.46 -0.06
C PRO A 255 6.55 12.73 0.94
N PRO A 256 6.77 11.94 2.00
CA PRO A 256 7.87 12.22 2.94
C PRO A 256 9.25 11.99 2.33
N LEU A 257 9.36 11.21 1.27
CA LEU A 257 10.64 11.07 0.54
C LEU A 257 10.87 12.20 -0.46
N ALA A 258 9.80 12.71 -1.09
CA ALA A 258 9.89 13.92 -1.91
C ALA A 258 10.36 15.14 -1.08
N ALA A 259 9.95 15.22 0.19
CA ALA A 259 10.40 16.27 1.12
C ALA A 259 11.92 16.24 1.43
N ARG A 260 12.62 15.15 1.10
CA ARG A 260 14.07 15.03 1.27
C ARG A 260 14.88 15.53 0.08
N ILE A 261 14.21 15.80 -1.04
CA ILE A 261 14.84 16.35 -2.24
C ILE A 261 14.92 17.88 -2.08
N ARG A 262 16.07 18.44 -2.34
CA ARG A 262 16.23 19.90 -2.37
C ARG A 262 15.66 20.45 -3.68
N PHE A 263 14.70 21.36 -3.60
CA PHE A 263 14.12 22.06 -4.74
C PHE A 263 14.65 23.50 -4.78
N SER A 264 15.02 23.97 -5.98
CA SER A 264 15.45 25.34 -6.24
C SER A 264 14.76 25.88 -7.52
N PRO A 265 13.90 26.89 -7.41
CA PRO A 265 13.40 27.52 -6.19
C PRO A 265 12.65 26.52 -5.28
N GLY A 266 12.46 26.88 -4.00
CA GLY A 266 11.70 26.07 -3.05
C GLY A 266 10.28 25.84 -3.52
N LEU A 267 9.68 24.72 -3.11
CA LEU A 267 8.27 24.42 -3.40
C LEU A 267 7.34 25.40 -2.65
N PRO A 268 6.13 25.66 -3.18
CA PRO A 268 5.10 26.41 -2.45
C PRO A 268 4.84 25.81 -1.06
N GLY A 269 4.66 26.67 -0.04
CA GLY A 269 4.51 26.24 1.34
C GLY A 269 3.40 25.23 1.59
N GLU A 270 2.30 25.29 0.82
CA GLU A 270 1.22 24.29 0.91
C GLU A 270 1.66 22.89 0.46
N ARG A 271 2.54 22.77 -0.54
CA ARG A 271 3.11 21.49 -0.96
C ARG A 271 4.09 20.96 0.07
N ASP A 272 4.92 21.82 0.62
CA ASP A 272 5.88 21.48 1.66
C ASP A 272 5.16 21.00 2.93
N GLN A 273 4.12 21.73 3.38
CA GLN A 273 3.31 21.34 4.52
C GLN A 273 2.56 20.01 4.31
N LEU A 274 2.06 19.75 3.10
CA LEU A 274 1.46 18.46 2.77
C LEU A 274 2.45 17.30 2.96
N MET A 275 3.65 17.42 2.41
CA MET A 275 4.67 16.37 2.47
C MET A 275 5.10 16.04 3.90
N GLN A 276 5.14 17.04 4.79
CA GLN A 276 5.48 16.88 6.21
C GLN A 276 4.35 16.21 7.02
N ARG A 277 3.09 16.24 6.53
CA ARG A 277 1.89 15.77 7.24
C ARG A 277 1.34 14.46 6.70
N MET A 278 2.07 13.79 5.83
CA MET A 278 1.71 12.49 5.30
C MET A 278 2.78 11.45 5.64
N PRO A 279 2.84 10.97 6.90
CA PRO A 279 3.78 9.91 7.27
C PRO A 279 3.46 8.60 6.57
N MET A 280 4.47 7.73 6.47
CA MET A 280 4.29 6.36 5.98
C MET A 280 3.74 5.47 7.08
N GLY A 281 2.95 4.47 6.69
CA GLY A 281 2.55 3.39 7.59
C GLY A 281 3.73 2.54 8.08
N ARG A 282 3.54 1.82 9.17
CA ARG A 282 4.54 0.96 9.83
C ARG A 282 4.16 -0.50 9.69
N VAL A 283 4.98 -1.29 9.01
CA VAL A 283 4.75 -2.74 8.84
C VAL A 283 6.06 -3.50 8.71
N ILE A 284 6.12 -4.62 9.43
CA ILE A 284 7.09 -5.69 9.19
C ILE A 284 6.29 -6.86 8.60
N LYS A 285 6.59 -7.20 7.36
CA LYS A 285 5.99 -8.36 6.69
C LYS A 285 6.87 -9.57 6.91
N VAL A 286 6.26 -10.69 7.32
CA VAL A 286 6.95 -11.95 7.57
C VAL A 286 6.36 -13.06 6.71
N ASN A 287 7.22 -13.93 6.17
CA ASN A 287 6.85 -15.19 5.54
C ASN A 287 7.53 -16.31 6.34
N VAL A 288 6.73 -17.21 6.89
CA VAL A 288 7.22 -18.34 7.67
C VAL A 288 7.03 -19.62 6.83
N VAL A 289 8.12 -20.33 6.59
CA VAL A 289 8.19 -21.44 5.64
C VAL A 289 8.21 -22.75 6.40
N TYR A 290 7.43 -23.71 5.93
CA TYR A 290 7.30 -25.06 6.48
C TYR A 290 7.53 -26.11 5.38
N ASP A 291 7.86 -27.34 5.75
CA ASP A 291 7.99 -28.48 4.85
C ASP A 291 6.74 -28.71 3.99
N GLU A 292 5.56 -28.49 4.57
CA GLU A 292 4.27 -28.59 3.90
C GLU A 292 3.25 -27.62 4.51
N PRO A 293 2.16 -27.30 3.83
CA PRO A 293 1.07 -26.48 4.39
C PRO A 293 0.21 -27.32 5.37
N PHE A 294 0.76 -27.67 6.53
CA PHE A 294 0.17 -28.57 7.51
C PHE A 294 -1.20 -28.12 7.99
N TRP A 295 -1.45 -26.82 8.09
CA TRP A 295 -2.75 -26.24 8.48
C TRP A 295 -3.88 -26.65 7.55
N ARG A 296 -3.61 -26.86 6.25
CA ARG A 296 -4.61 -27.32 5.29
C ARG A 296 -5.07 -28.73 5.61
N ARG A 297 -4.16 -29.64 6.04
CA ARG A 297 -4.52 -31.00 6.46
C ARG A 297 -5.33 -31.02 7.74
N GLU A 298 -5.15 -30.04 8.61
CA GLU A 298 -5.91 -29.86 9.84
C GLU A 298 -7.25 -29.11 9.61
N GLY A 299 -7.57 -28.79 8.36
CA GLY A 299 -8.81 -28.15 7.95
C GLY A 299 -8.84 -26.65 8.16
N TRP A 300 -7.65 -26.01 8.29
CA TRP A 300 -7.53 -24.56 8.37
C TRP A 300 -7.23 -23.94 7.00
N SER A 301 -7.77 -22.74 6.77
CA SER A 301 -7.48 -21.96 5.57
C SER A 301 -6.09 -21.28 5.57
N GLY A 302 -5.42 -21.23 6.72
CA GLY A 302 -4.24 -20.40 6.93
C GLY A 302 -4.55 -18.93 7.16
N GLN A 303 -5.83 -18.54 7.27
CA GLN A 303 -6.23 -17.17 7.64
C GLN A 303 -6.51 -17.07 9.13
N ALA A 304 -5.88 -16.06 9.76
CA ALA A 304 -6.12 -15.71 11.14
C ALA A 304 -6.07 -14.19 11.32
N ASN A 305 -6.92 -13.67 12.20
CA ASN A 305 -6.94 -12.27 12.58
C ASN A 305 -7.06 -12.16 14.11
N SER A 306 -6.27 -11.28 14.73
CA SER A 306 -6.29 -11.08 16.18
C SER A 306 -5.94 -9.64 16.56
N ASP A 307 -6.71 -9.06 17.47
CA ASP A 307 -6.36 -7.82 18.17
C ASP A 307 -5.54 -8.07 19.45
N GLN A 308 -5.26 -9.36 19.76
CA GLN A 308 -4.57 -9.78 20.98
C GLN A 308 -3.11 -10.15 20.74
N ARG A 309 -2.72 -10.42 19.50
CA ARG A 309 -1.39 -10.87 19.12
C ARG A 309 -0.65 -9.81 18.33
N ALA A 310 0.68 -9.82 18.41
CA ALA A 310 1.52 -8.93 17.64
C ALA A 310 1.38 -9.20 16.13
N LEU A 311 1.26 -10.48 15.74
CA LEU A 311 0.97 -10.90 14.38
C LEU A 311 -0.55 -10.83 14.13
N GLY A 312 -1.05 -9.60 13.87
CA GLY A 312 -2.49 -9.29 13.82
C GLY A 312 -3.24 -9.95 12.67
N THR A 313 -2.58 -10.14 11.53
CA THR A 313 -3.22 -10.68 10.32
C THR A 313 -2.31 -11.71 9.65
N VAL A 314 -2.86 -12.88 9.32
CA VAL A 314 -2.13 -14.01 8.70
C VAL A 314 -2.92 -14.55 7.52
N PHE A 315 -2.21 -14.99 6.45
CA PHE A 315 -2.78 -15.67 5.29
C PHE A 315 -1.91 -16.84 4.85
N ASP A 316 -2.52 -17.79 4.19
CA ASP A 316 -1.79 -18.82 3.42
C ASP A 316 -1.15 -18.18 2.18
N ASN A 317 0.17 -18.27 2.12
CA ASN A 317 1.00 -17.71 1.04
C ASN A 317 1.71 -18.79 0.22
N THR A 318 1.32 -20.03 0.38
CA THR A 318 1.90 -21.18 -0.34
C THR A 318 1.81 -20.96 -1.86
N PRO A 319 2.89 -21.21 -2.62
CA PRO A 319 2.89 -21.11 -4.07
C PRO A 319 1.86 -22.04 -4.74
N PRO A 320 1.32 -21.67 -5.93
CA PRO A 320 0.19 -22.39 -6.54
C PRO A 320 0.53 -23.78 -7.06
N LYS A 321 1.79 -24.06 -7.36
CA LYS A 321 2.25 -25.35 -7.89
C LYS A 321 2.58 -26.40 -6.80
N GLY A 322 2.27 -26.09 -5.54
CA GLY A 322 2.79 -26.82 -4.40
C GLY A 322 4.22 -26.41 -4.06
N GLY A 323 4.87 -27.12 -3.17
CA GLY A 323 6.18 -26.76 -2.62
C GLY A 323 6.08 -26.58 -1.11
N PRO A 324 7.00 -25.86 -0.48
CA PRO A 324 6.95 -25.60 0.95
C PRO A 324 5.69 -24.84 1.31
N GLY A 325 5.10 -25.16 2.47
CA GLY A 325 4.00 -24.38 3.03
C GLY A 325 4.48 -23.01 3.47
N VAL A 326 3.75 -21.95 3.16
CA VAL A 326 4.11 -20.60 3.59
C VAL A 326 2.93 -19.91 4.24
N LEU A 327 3.12 -19.41 5.46
CA LEU A 327 2.22 -18.45 6.11
C LEU A 327 2.83 -17.06 6.02
N VAL A 328 2.08 -16.10 5.47
CA VAL A 328 2.44 -14.69 5.53
C VAL A 328 1.69 -14.01 6.67
N GLY A 329 2.40 -13.20 7.43
CA GLY A 329 1.79 -12.40 8.49
C GLY A 329 2.35 -10.99 8.54
N PHE A 330 1.67 -10.14 9.30
CA PHE A 330 1.98 -8.72 9.37
C PHE A 330 2.02 -8.27 10.83
N LEU A 331 3.13 -7.63 11.19
CA LEU A 331 3.26 -6.82 12.39
C LEU A 331 3.00 -5.38 11.94
N GLU A 332 1.95 -4.74 12.43
CA GLU A 332 1.45 -3.45 11.91
C GLU A 332 1.30 -2.41 13.02
N GLY A 333 1.37 -1.13 12.65
CA GLY A 333 1.21 -0.03 13.60
C GLY A 333 2.15 -0.13 14.80
N ARG A 334 1.61 -0.02 16.02
CA ARG A 334 2.37 -0.12 17.27
C ARG A 334 3.06 -1.47 17.45
N HIS A 335 2.48 -2.55 16.90
CA HIS A 335 3.11 -3.87 16.96
C HIS A 335 4.38 -3.93 16.13
N ALA A 336 4.42 -3.26 14.96
CA ALA A 336 5.65 -3.10 14.20
C ALA A 336 6.70 -2.30 14.96
N ASP A 337 6.31 -1.17 15.58
CA ASP A 337 7.24 -0.32 16.34
C ASP A 337 7.84 -1.04 17.56
N THR A 338 7.02 -1.81 18.26
CA THR A 338 7.47 -2.60 19.42
C THR A 338 8.39 -3.73 18.97
N SER A 339 7.99 -4.46 17.93
CA SER A 339 8.74 -5.60 17.40
C SER A 339 10.05 -5.19 16.73
N ALA A 340 10.13 -4.01 16.11
CA ALA A 340 11.37 -3.48 15.53
C ALA A 340 12.49 -3.27 16.57
N ARG A 341 12.16 -3.15 17.86
CA ARG A 341 13.14 -3.03 18.94
C ARG A 341 13.71 -4.37 19.39
N LEU A 342 13.09 -5.47 18.99
CA LEU A 342 13.55 -6.83 19.29
C LEU A 342 14.70 -7.22 18.36
N THR A 343 15.53 -8.15 18.81
CA THR A 343 16.46 -8.82 17.91
C THR A 343 15.70 -9.65 16.87
N LEU A 344 16.32 -9.99 15.75
CA LEU A 344 15.72 -10.87 14.75
C LEU A 344 15.28 -12.21 15.37
N ALA A 345 16.10 -12.78 16.27
CA ALA A 345 15.80 -14.04 16.95
C ALA A 345 14.57 -13.94 17.85
N ASP A 346 14.46 -12.86 18.65
CA ASP A 346 13.34 -12.65 19.55
C ASP A 346 12.04 -12.35 18.77
N ARG A 347 12.14 -11.58 17.67
CA ARG A 347 11.01 -11.31 16.80
C ARG A 347 10.51 -12.57 16.08
N ARG A 348 11.45 -13.40 15.60
CA ARG A 348 11.11 -14.72 15.05
C ARG A 348 10.40 -15.59 16.10
N ALA A 349 10.91 -15.65 17.32
CA ALA A 349 10.27 -16.42 18.41
C ALA A 349 8.85 -15.92 18.70
N LEU A 350 8.65 -14.60 18.80
CA LEU A 350 7.33 -13.98 18.96
C LEU A 350 6.35 -14.39 17.86
N VAL A 351 6.77 -14.30 16.60
CA VAL A 351 5.95 -14.67 15.43
C VAL A 351 5.59 -16.15 15.44
N LEU A 352 6.56 -17.04 15.76
CA LEU A 352 6.30 -18.48 15.82
C LEU A 352 5.35 -18.86 16.96
N GLU A 353 5.42 -18.16 18.11
CA GLU A 353 4.47 -18.34 19.21
C GLU A 353 3.06 -17.86 18.83
N ASP A 354 2.94 -16.74 18.15
CA ASP A 354 1.65 -16.27 17.65
C ASP A 354 1.04 -17.27 16.64
N LEU A 355 1.84 -17.77 15.69
CA LEU A 355 1.41 -18.80 14.72
C LEU A 355 1.03 -20.11 15.43
N ALA A 356 1.76 -20.51 16.46
CA ALA A 356 1.43 -21.69 17.27
C ALA A 356 0.13 -21.49 18.05
N GLY A 357 -0.13 -20.26 18.49
CA GLY A 357 -1.42 -19.90 19.08
C GLY A 357 -2.59 -20.01 18.11
N TYR A 358 -2.38 -19.70 16.82
CA TYR A 358 -3.40 -19.86 15.80
C TYR A 358 -3.56 -21.32 15.35
N PHE A 359 -2.49 -21.96 14.88
CA PHE A 359 -2.52 -23.22 14.12
C PHE A 359 -1.94 -24.42 14.87
N GLY A 360 -1.68 -24.26 16.18
CA GLY A 360 -1.16 -25.33 17.01
C GLY A 360 0.39 -25.43 17.03
N PRO A 361 0.93 -26.32 17.91
CA PRO A 361 2.36 -26.35 18.22
C PRO A 361 3.28 -26.64 17.03
N ARG A 362 2.76 -27.28 15.99
CA ARG A 362 3.51 -27.56 14.75
C ARG A 362 4.03 -26.29 14.07
N ALA A 363 3.35 -25.17 14.25
CA ALA A 363 3.77 -23.88 13.70
C ALA A 363 5.10 -23.34 14.25
N ARG A 364 5.62 -23.91 15.37
CA ARG A 364 6.97 -23.59 15.86
C ARG A 364 8.08 -24.18 15.01
N ASN A 365 7.79 -25.22 14.22
CA ASN A 365 8.78 -25.99 13.44
C ASN A 365 8.98 -25.40 12.04
N ALA A 366 9.24 -24.11 11.96
CA ALA A 366 9.54 -23.44 10.70
C ALA A 366 10.92 -23.83 10.16
N ILE A 367 11.00 -24.15 8.87
CA ILE A 367 12.28 -24.43 8.17
C ILE A 367 13.00 -23.14 7.76
N GLU A 368 12.24 -22.05 7.53
CA GLU A 368 12.81 -20.74 7.23
C GLU A 368 11.90 -19.61 7.71
N TYR A 369 12.50 -18.44 7.93
CA TYR A 369 11.84 -17.20 8.33
C TYR A 369 12.39 -16.05 7.51
N ILE A 370 11.53 -15.43 6.70
CA ILE A 370 11.89 -14.34 5.82
C ILE A 370 11.08 -13.12 6.25
N GLU A 371 11.74 -12.03 6.64
CA GLU A 371 11.06 -10.80 7.02
C GLU A 371 11.57 -9.59 6.23
N LYS A 372 10.72 -8.56 6.15
CA LYS A 372 11.08 -7.25 5.64
C LYS A 372 10.46 -6.16 6.51
N ASP A 373 11.29 -5.41 7.23
CA ASP A 373 10.89 -4.14 7.83
C ASP A 373 10.93 -3.04 6.75
N TRP A 374 9.77 -2.55 6.38
CA TRP A 374 9.64 -1.53 5.35
C TRP A 374 9.98 -0.11 5.83
N ALA A 375 10.03 0.13 7.14
CA ALA A 375 10.43 1.42 7.65
C ALA A 375 11.96 1.62 7.63
N GLU A 376 12.72 0.52 7.69
CA GLU A 376 14.18 0.55 7.53
C GLU A 376 14.62 0.64 6.07
N GLU A 377 13.70 0.43 5.12
CA GLU A 377 13.97 0.56 3.69
C GLU A 377 14.18 2.04 3.33
N GLU A 378 15.41 2.45 3.10
CA GLU A 378 15.84 3.86 2.94
C GLU A 378 14.97 4.67 1.97
N TYR A 379 14.58 4.07 0.84
CA TYR A 379 13.80 4.73 -0.21
C TYR A 379 12.32 4.38 -0.20
N SER A 380 11.79 3.86 0.94
CA SER A 380 10.36 3.70 1.22
C SER A 380 9.98 4.34 2.54
N ARG A 381 10.74 4.07 3.60
CA ARG A 381 10.54 4.57 4.96
C ARG A 381 9.18 4.17 5.56
N GLY A 382 8.65 3.07 5.10
CA GLY A 382 7.37 2.49 5.53
C GLY A 382 6.51 1.95 4.39
N CYS A 383 5.46 1.29 4.76
CA CYS A 383 4.39 0.72 3.92
C CYS A 383 3.07 0.69 4.74
N TYR A 384 1.87 0.53 4.11
CA TYR A 384 1.74 0.26 2.67
C TYR A 384 1.85 1.55 1.86
N GLY A 385 1.33 2.68 2.36
CA GLY A 385 1.38 4.02 1.79
C GLY A 385 1.52 5.10 2.85
N ALA A 386 1.64 6.35 2.41
CA ALA A 386 1.50 7.49 3.29
C ALA A 386 0.01 7.77 3.52
N PHE A 387 -0.33 8.21 4.72
CA PHE A 387 -1.68 8.60 5.10
C PHE A 387 -1.72 10.06 5.58
N ALA A 388 -2.89 10.70 5.53
CA ALA A 388 -3.04 12.07 5.99
C ALA A 388 -3.36 12.12 7.49
N THR A 389 -2.59 12.90 8.24
CA THR A 389 -2.89 13.25 9.63
C THR A 389 -4.04 14.26 9.73
N PRO A 390 -4.70 14.43 10.88
CA PRO A 390 -5.77 15.44 11.04
C PRO A 390 -5.36 16.84 10.58
N GLY A 391 -6.29 17.54 9.93
CA GLY A 391 -6.10 18.91 9.39
C GLY A 391 -5.23 19.01 8.14
N THR A 392 -4.89 17.89 7.51
CA THR A 392 -4.02 17.86 6.33
C THR A 392 -4.77 18.07 5.03
N LEU A 393 -5.87 17.32 4.82
CA LEU A 393 -6.56 17.33 3.51
C LEU A 393 -7.31 18.61 3.22
N THR A 394 -8.00 19.17 4.19
CA THR A 394 -8.75 20.42 3.99
C THR A 394 -7.86 21.62 3.73
N ARG A 395 -6.66 21.63 4.28
CA ARG A 395 -5.72 22.75 4.15
C ARG A 395 -4.78 22.60 2.96
N PHE A 396 -4.34 21.39 2.67
CA PHE A 396 -3.25 21.13 1.72
C PHE A 396 -3.60 20.10 0.63
N GLY A 397 -4.77 19.49 0.68
CA GLY A 397 -5.19 18.42 -0.24
C GLY A 397 -5.05 18.76 -1.72
N PRO A 398 -5.45 19.97 -2.19
CA PRO A 398 -5.23 20.35 -3.60
C PRO A 398 -3.78 20.22 -4.08
N ALA A 399 -2.81 20.49 -3.20
CA ALA A 399 -1.40 20.37 -3.53
C ALA A 399 -0.94 18.93 -3.77
N LEU A 400 -1.73 17.91 -3.40
CA LEU A 400 -1.36 16.50 -3.57
C LEU A 400 -1.11 16.12 -5.03
N ARG A 401 -1.88 16.69 -5.97
CA ARG A 401 -1.86 16.33 -7.40
C ARG A 401 -1.49 17.49 -8.30
N ARG A 402 -1.71 18.75 -7.86
CA ARG A 402 -1.50 19.92 -8.69
C ARG A 402 -0.04 20.03 -9.15
N PRO A 403 0.22 20.12 -10.46
CA PRO A 403 1.56 20.41 -10.97
C PRO A 403 2.10 21.73 -10.45
N ILE A 404 3.41 21.85 -10.35
CA ILE A 404 4.11 23.09 -9.97
C ILE A 404 5.14 23.37 -11.06
N GLY A 405 4.83 24.32 -11.95
CA GLY A 405 5.63 24.54 -13.14
C GLY A 405 5.87 23.25 -13.93
N PRO A 406 7.12 22.85 -14.18
CA PRO A 406 7.45 21.61 -14.90
C PRO A 406 7.39 20.34 -14.03
N LEU A 407 7.04 20.46 -12.74
CA LEU A 407 7.01 19.35 -11.77
C LEU A 407 5.62 18.71 -11.69
N HIS A 408 5.55 17.41 -11.95
CA HIS A 408 4.33 16.60 -11.89
C HIS A 408 4.46 15.53 -10.82
N TRP A 409 3.34 15.14 -10.19
CA TRP A 409 3.32 14.26 -9.03
C TRP A 409 2.59 12.95 -9.34
N ALA A 410 3.27 11.82 -9.16
CA ALA A 410 2.71 10.50 -9.23
C ALA A 410 3.02 9.71 -7.94
N GLY A 411 2.49 8.51 -7.85
CA GLY A 411 2.56 7.66 -6.67
C GLY A 411 1.15 7.30 -6.21
N THR A 412 1.01 6.15 -5.60
CA THR A 412 -0.29 5.63 -5.18
C THR A 412 -1.03 6.56 -4.22
N GLU A 413 -0.32 7.39 -3.47
CA GLU A 413 -0.87 8.40 -2.57
C GLU A 413 -1.64 9.50 -3.33
N THR A 414 -1.29 9.73 -4.61
CA THR A 414 -1.96 10.73 -5.45
C THR A 414 -3.16 10.18 -6.22
N ALA A 415 -3.47 8.89 -6.06
CA ALA A 415 -4.55 8.23 -6.77
C ALA A 415 -5.94 8.69 -6.29
N THR A 416 -6.93 8.62 -7.18
CA THR A 416 -8.35 8.88 -6.87
C THR A 416 -9.11 7.59 -6.61
N ARG A 417 -8.56 6.46 -7.05
CA ARG A 417 -9.06 5.11 -6.82
C ARG A 417 -7.93 4.24 -6.32
N TRP A 418 -8.24 3.39 -5.35
CA TRP A 418 -7.31 2.44 -4.78
C TRP A 418 -5.96 3.06 -4.33
N PRO A 419 -5.96 4.22 -3.60
CA PRO A 419 -4.73 4.73 -3.01
C PRO A 419 -4.08 3.65 -2.13
N GLY A 420 -2.76 3.62 -2.06
CA GLY A 420 -2.02 2.59 -1.33
C GLY A 420 -1.82 1.25 -2.06
N TYR A 421 -2.53 1.01 -3.17
CA TYR A 421 -2.50 -0.23 -3.95
C TYR A 421 -1.72 -0.11 -5.27
N ILE A 422 -1.43 -1.25 -5.90
CA ILE A 422 -0.82 -1.35 -7.24
C ILE A 422 -1.68 -0.60 -8.26
N ASP A 423 -3.01 -0.72 -8.15
CA ASP A 423 -3.99 -0.06 -9.01
C ASP A 423 -3.87 1.46 -8.98
N GLY A 424 -3.83 2.03 -7.77
CA GLY A 424 -3.67 3.48 -7.61
C GLY A 424 -2.30 3.98 -8.08
N ALA A 425 -1.25 3.19 -7.93
CA ALA A 425 0.04 3.54 -8.49
C ALA A 425 -0.02 3.59 -10.02
N ALA A 426 -0.65 2.62 -10.67
CA ALA A 426 -0.84 2.60 -12.12
C ALA A 426 -1.75 3.76 -12.59
N GLU A 427 -2.88 4.01 -11.91
CA GLU A 427 -3.77 5.16 -12.20
C GLU A 427 -3.00 6.48 -12.19
N SER A 428 -2.20 6.71 -11.16
CA SER A 428 -1.44 7.96 -11.02
C SER A 428 -0.39 8.13 -12.12
N GLY A 429 0.23 7.02 -12.57
CA GLY A 429 1.16 7.00 -13.68
C GLY A 429 0.49 7.34 -15.02
N HIS A 430 -0.70 6.80 -15.27
CA HIS A 430 -1.51 7.14 -16.46
C HIS A 430 -1.92 8.61 -16.43
N ARG A 431 -2.43 9.11 -15.31
CA ARG A 431 -2.86 10.49 -15.15
C ARG A 431 -1.73 11.47 -15.47
N VAL A 432 -0.56 11.28 -14.86
CA VAL A 432 0.57 12.20 -15.05
C VAL A 432 1.13 12.17 -16.47
N ALA A 433 1.11 11.00 -17.13
CA ALA A 433 1.50 10.92 -18.53
C ALA A 433 0.56 11.71 -19.44
N MET A 434 -0.77 11.63 -19.21
CA MET A 434 -1.76 12.43 -19.93
C MET A 434 -1.59 13.93 -19.67
N GLU A 435 -1.37 14.34 -18.42
CA GLU A 435 -1.10 15.74 -18.05
C GLU A 435 0.10 16.30 -18.85
N ILE A 436 1.20 15.56 -18.91
CA ILE A 436 2.40 15.98 -19.61
C ILE A 436 2.18 16.01 -21.14
N THR A 437 1.57 14.97 -21.69
CA THR A 437 1.32 14.91 -23.14
C THR A 437 0.43 16.07 -23.60
N SER A 438 -0.62 16.41 -22.86
CA SER A 438 -1.50 17.54 -23.18
C SER A 438 -0.77 18.88 -23.14
N THR A 439 0.17 19.07 -22.20
CA THR A 439 0.95 20.32 -22.10
C THR A 439 2.04 20.45 -23.18
N LEU A 440 2.57 19.32 -23.67
CA LEU A 440 3.61 19.31 -24.71
C LEU A 440 3.03 19.48 -26.12
N THR A 441 1.75 19.13 -26.33
CA THR A 441 1.03 19.25 -27.60
C THR A 441 0.25 20.55 -27.75
N ALA A 442 0.06 21.31 -26.68
CA ALA A 442 -0.57 22.62 -26.73
C ALA A 442 0.29 23.56 -27.59
N PRO A 443 -0.28 24.28 -28.59
CA PRO A 443 0.46 25.28 -29.33
C PRO A 443 0.99 26.33 -28.35
N VAL A 444 2.25 26.72 -28.52
CA VAL A 444 2.79 27.89 -27.82
C VAL A 444 1.93 29.06 -28.22
N ALA A 445 1.17 29.63 -27.31
CA ALA A 445 0.51 30.89 -27.55
C ALA A 445 1.61 31.90 -27.88
N ASN A 446 1.72 32.32 -29.13
CA ASN A 446 2.56 33.42 -29.52
C ASN A 446 1.88 34.70 -29.00
N ASP A 447 2.38 35.24 -27.89
CA ASP A 447 2.11 36.60 -27.46
C ASP A 447 2.93 37.59 -28.28
#